data_6c52e79e31e0982a01e57aa5855a4cb9
#
_entry.id   6c52e79e31e0982a01e57aa5855a4cb9
#
_cell.length_a   1.000
_cell.length_b   1.000
_cell.length_c   1.000
_cell.angle_alpha   90.00
_cell.angle_beta   90.00
_cell.angle_gamma   90.00
#
_symmetry.space_group_name_H-M   'P 1'
#
loop_
_entity.id
_entity.type
_entity.pdbx_description
1 polymer ?
#
loop_
_entity_poly.entity_id
_entity_poly.type
_entity_poly.pdbx_seq_one_letter_code
_entity_poly.pdbx_strand_id
1 'polypeptide(L)'
;EHVTLTMLGVGTGLTMQPYIPIDSFIFSEISVGCDGLLNWYADRDKVNISEMEDAFKVHTRWNSYLGSPYFVKAGDKLIEAFKDCTVRGVTISAQGFYGPQGRIVRLPLAMPDMLERFESFRFGDYRITNFEMESSAVTGLSAHLGHQAGTVCCAIASRYLQNSNPDYKPMVRK
;
A
#
# COMPACT_ATOMS: atom_id res chain seq x y z
N GLU A 1 -18.41 7.66 -25.87
CA GLU A 1 -19.03 7.07 -24.67
C GLU A 1 -17.97 6.92 -23.59
N HIS A 2 -18.23 7.44 -22.40
CA HIS A 2 -17.38 7.21 -21.24
C HIS A 2 -17.71 5.84 -20.63
N VAL A 3 -16.75 4.94 -20.65
CA VAL A 3 -16.87 3.62 -20.02
C VAL A 3 -16.16 3.66 -18.68
N THR A 4 -16.87 3.34 -17.60
CA THR A 4 -16.25 3.15 -16.28
C THR A 4 -15.73 1.72 -16.18
N LEU A 5 -14.41 1.58 -15.99
CA LEU A 5 -13.76 0.29 -15.78
C LEU A 5 -13.73 -0.09 -14.30
N THR A 6 -13.75 -1.39 -14.03
CA THR A 6 -13.41 -1.95 -12.73
C THR A 6 -12.15 -2.81 -12.91
N MET A 7 -11.07 -2.42 -12.24
CA MET A 7 -9.75 -3.04 -12.38
C MET A 7 -9.31 -3.66 -11.06
N LEU A 8 -8.86 -4.91 -11.10
CA LEU A 8 -8.30 -5.61 -9.96
C LEU A 8 -6.83 -5.94 -10.23
N GLY A 9 -5.94 -5.36 -9.43
CA GLY A 9 -4.56 -5.79 -9.33
C GLY A 9 -4.46 -7.07 -8.50
N VAL A 10 -3.71 -8.05 -8.99
CA VAL A 10 -3.40 -9.28 -8.24
C VAL A 10 -1.89 -9.44 -8.19
N GLY A 11 -1.34 -9.52 -6.99
CA GLY A 11 0.10 -9.55 -6.82
C GLY A 11 0.55 -10.26 -5.55
N THR A 12 1.79 -10.01 -5.20
CA THR A 12 2.39 -10.46 -3.94
C THR A 12 2.83 -9.26 -3.13
N GLY A 13 2.85 -9.44 -1.81
CA GLY A 13 3.25 -8.37 -0.90
C GLY A 13 3.89 -8.91 0.37
N LEU A 14 4.19 -7.99 1.26
CA LEU A 14 4.82 -8.27 2.55
C LEU A 14 3.87 -7.83 3.65
N THR A 15 3.52 -8.74 4.56
CA THR A 15 2.74 -8.31 5.72
C THR A 15 3.54 -7.43 6.66
N MET A 16 2.89 -6.39 7.20
CA MET A 16 3.45 -5.39 8.11
C MET A 16 2.95 -5.55 9.55
N GLN A 17 2.03 -6.48 9.81
CA GLN A 17 1.47 -6.68 11.14
C GLN A 17 1.73 -8.10 11.64
N PRO A 18 2.05 -8.28 12.94
CA PRO A 18 2.41 -9.59 13.50
C PRO A 18 1.25 -10.60 13.49
N TYR A 19 0.01 -10.11 13.46
CA TYR A 19 -1.20 -10.95 13.47
C TYR A 19 -1.64 -11.39 12.07
N ILE A 20 -0.96 -10.94 11.01
CA ILE A 20 -1.27 -11.35 9.63
C ILE A 20 -0.30 -12.44 9.21
N PRO A 21 -0.74 -13.70 9.08
CA PRO A 21 0.13 -14.79 8.65
C PRO A 21 0.62 -14.63 7.21
N ILE A 22 1.74 -15.26 6.91
CA ILE A 22 2.16 -15.53 5.52
C ILE A 22 1.07 -16.38 4.87
N ASP A 23 0.94 -16.26 3.54
CA ASP A 23 -0.10 -16.88 2.71
C ASP A 23 -1.51 -16.30 2.91
N SER A 24 -1.67 -15.25 3.72
CA SER A 24 -2.91 -14.47 3.77
C SER A 24 -3.12 -13.67 2.49
N PHE A 25 -4.38 -13.53 2.07
CA PHE A 25 -4.74 -12.54 1.06
C PHE A 25 -5.07 -11.20 1.74
N ILE A 26 -4.42 -10.14 1.27
CA ILE A 26 -4.58 -8.79 1.81
C ILE A 26 -5.15 -7.91 0.71
N PHE A 27 -6.30 -7.30 0.96
CA PHE A 27 -6.92 -6.31 0.08
C PHE A 27 -6.50 -4.89 0.50
N SER A 28 -5.99 -4.13 -0.46
CA SER A 28 -5.61 -2.73 -0.28
C SER A 28 -6.85 -1.84 -0.29
N GLU A 29 -7.53 -1.72 0.86
CA GLU A 29 -8.69 -0.82 0.98
C GLU A 29 -8.28 0.63 0.80
N ILE A 30 -7.11 0.99 1.33
CA ILE A 30 -6.43 2.25 1.07
C ILE A 30 -5.01 1.93 0.62
N SER A 31 -4.54 2.63 -0.39
CA SER A 31 -3.14 2.56 -0.84
C SER A 31 -2.44 3.87 -0.57
N VAL A 32 -1.22 3.81 -0.04
CA VAL A 32 -0.36 4.98 0.13
C VAL A 32 0.79 4.92 -0.85
N GLY A 33 0.88 5.92 -1.73
CA GLY A 33 1.97 6.07 -2.67
C GLY A 33 3.12 6.88 -2.07
N CYS A 34 4.21 6.20 -1.77
CA CYS A 34 5.46 6.82 -1.33
C CYS A 34 6.31 7.33 -2.51
N ASP A 35 5.83 7.14 -3.74
CA ASP A 35 6.46 7.54 -4.99
C ASP A 35 6.16 8.99 -5.39
N GLY A 36 5.14 9.60 -4.78
CA GLY A 36 4.69 10.94 -5.12
C GLY A 36 4.07 11.07 -6.52
N LEU A 37 3.64 9.96 -7.15
CA LEU A 37 3.13 9.96 -8.54
C LEU A 37 1.97 10.92 -8.74
N LEU A 38 0.99 10.94 -7.85
CA LEU A 38 -0.18 11.82 -8.01
C LEU A 38 0.15 13.30 -7.85
N ASN A 39 1.30 13.66 -7.27
CA ASN A 39 1.72 15.06 -7.14
C ASN A 39 2.06 15.72 -8.50
N TRP A 40 2.21 14.92 -9.55
CA TRP A 40 2.44 15.40 -10.92
C TRP A 40 1.15 15.78 -11.65
N TYR A 41 -0.03 15.47 -11.07
CA TYR A 41 -1.33 15.71 -11.71
C TYR A 41 -2.12 16.78 -10.97
N ALA A 42 -2.84 17.61 -11.72
CA ALA A 42 -3.74 18.60 -11.17
C ALA A 42 -4.89 17.91 -10.40
N ASP A 43 -5.45 18.60 -9.41
CA ASP A 43 -6.65 18.14 -8.69
C ASP A 43 -6.48 16.83 -7.91
N ARG A 44 -5.25 16.45 -7.57
CA ARG A 44 -4.98 15.22 -6.79
C ARG A 44 -5.82 15.14 -5.51
N ASP A 45 -6.12 16.28 -4.91
CA ASP A 45 -6.89 16.38 -3.66
C ASP A 45 -8.35 15.91 -3.81
N LYS A 46 -8.84 15.74 -5.03
CA LYS A 46 -10.16 15.12 -5.27
C LYS A 46 -10.19 13.64 -4.92
N VAL A 47 -9.05 12.97 -4.91
CA VAL A 47 -8.93 11.52 -4.65
C VAL A 47 -8.03 11.22 -3.46
N ASN A 48 -7.23 12.17 -3.00
CA ASN A 48 -6.32 12.02 -1.87
C ASN A 48 -7.06 12.18 -0.53
N ILE A 49 -6.75 11.32 0.43
CA ILE A 49 -7.23 11.43 1.82
C ILE A 49 -6.22 12.30 2.59
N SER A 50 -6.38 13.62 2.50
CA SER A 50 -5.39 14.59 3.00
C SER A 50 -5.16 14.48 4.50
N GLU A 51 -6.19 14.21 5.30
CA GLU A 51 -6.06 14.05 6.76
C GLU A 51 -5.19 12.84 7.13
N MET A 52 -5.30 11.74 6.37
CA MET A 52 -4.45 10.56 6.57
C MET A 52 -3.02 10.82 6.11
N GLU A 53 -2.82 11.55 5.02
CA GLU A 53 -1.51 11.99 4.54
C GLU A 53 -0.79 12.82 5.62
N ASP A 54 -1.47 13.82 6.19
CA ASP A 54 -0.88 14.69 7.20
C ASP A 54 -0.55 13.94 8.48
N ALA A 55 -1.46 13.08 8.95
CA ALA A 55 -1.22 12.21 10.09
C ALA A 55 -0.02 11.28 9.86
N PHE A 56 0.09 10.71 8.67
CA PHE A 56 1.19 9.83 8.31
C PHE A 56 2.54 10.57 8.25
N LYS A 57 2.58 11.75 7.65
CA LYS A 57 3.80 12.58 7.59
C LYS A 57 4.31 12.94 8.98
N VAL A 58 3.40 13.33 9.87
CA VAL A 58 3.74 13.66 11.27
C VAL A 58 4.27 12.42 12.01
N HIS A 59 3.53 11.32 11.96
CA HIS A 59 3.87 10.07 12.65
C HIS A 59 5.22 9.50 12.18
N THR A 60 5.42 9.47 10.86
CA THR A 60 6.63 8.89 10.26
C THR A 60 7.81 9.86 10.26
N ARG A 61 7.61 11.13 10.64
CA ARG A 61 8.60 12.20 10.47
C ARG A 61 9.11 12.20 9.02
N TRP A 62 8.16 12.28 8.09
CA TRP A 62 8.44 12.10 6.67
C TRP A 62 9.59 13.00 6.19
N ASN A 63 10.54 12.42 5.49
CA ASN A 63 11.71 13.16 5.01
C ASN A 63 11.31 14.12 3.89
N SER A 64 11.62 15.41 4.06
CA SER A 64 11.26 16.50 3.13
C SER A 64 11.93 16.40 1.75
N TYR A 65 12.96 15.58 1.59
CA TYR A 65 13.56 15.30 0.28
C TYR A 65 12.77 14.28 -0.55
N LEU A 66 11.84 13.54 0.08
CA LEU A 66 10.97 12.61 -0.61
C LEU A 66 9.72 13.34 -1.13
N GLY A 67 9.14 12.84 -2.22
CA GLY A 67 7.82 13.29 -2.65
C GLY A 67 6.80 13.14 -1.53
N SER A 68 5.82 14.07 -1.44
CA SER A 68 4.73 13.93 -0.46
C SER A 68 3.98 12.63 -0.72
N PRO A 69 3.72 11.81 0.29
CA PRO A 69 2.90 10.63 0.11
C PRO A 69 1.46 11.03 -0.22
N TYR A 70 0.71 10.14 -0.85
CA TYR A 70 -0.71 10.34 -1.11
C TYR A 70 -1.48 9.07 -0.73
N PHE A 71 -2.73 9.25 -0.28
CA PHE A 71 -3.58 8.17 0.21
C PHE A 71 -4.84 8.09 -0.65
N VAL A 72 -5.10 6.94 -1.25
CA VAL A 72 -6.24 6.74 -2.14
C VAL A 72 -7.04 5.52 -1.73
N LYS A 73 -8.37 5.68 -1.74
CA LYS A 73 -9.31 4.60 -1.42
C LYS A 73 -9.57 3.74 -2.65
N ALA A 74 -9.63 2.43 -2.45
CA ALA A 74 -10.08 1.49 -3.48
C ALA A 74 -11.55 1.72 -3.87
N GLY A 75 -11.93 1.23 -5.03
CA GLY A 75 -13.30 1.32 -5.51
C GLY A 75 -14.29 0.58 -4.59
N ASP A 76 -15.42 1.22 -4.26
CA ASP A 76 -16.40 0.68 -3.30
C ASP A 76 -16.93 -0.71 -3.69
N LYS A 77 -17.10 -0.99 -4.99
CA LYS A 77 -17.50 -2.32 -5.48
C LYS A 77 -16.49 -3.41 -5.11
N LEU A 78 -15.20 -3.09 -5.18
CA LEU A 78 -14.14 -4.03 -4.83
C LEU A 78 -14.00 -4.18 -3.32
N ILE A 79 -14.13 -3.09 -2.55
CA ILE A 79 -14.15 -3.16 -1.09
C ILE A 79 -15.25 -4.11 -0.63
N GLU A 80 -16.47 -3.96 -1.18
CA GLU A 80 -17.60 -4.83 -0.83
C GLU A 80 -17.37 -6.28 -1.24
N ALA A 81 -16.79 -6.52 -2.44
CA ALA A 81 -16.54 -7.85 -2.95
C ALA A 81 -15.50 -8.64 -2.12
N PHE A 82 -14.51 -7.96 -1.53
CA PHE A 82 -13.41 -8.59 -0.82
C PHE A 82 -13.51 -8.49 0.72
N LYS A 83 -14.58 -7.91 1.27
CA LYS A 83 -14.70 -7.63 2.70
C LYS A 83 -14.62 -8.85 3.62
N ASP A 84 -15.14 -9.99 3.15
CA ASP A 84 -15.30 -11.20 3.98
C ASP A 84 -14.24 -12.29 3.69
N CYS A 85 -13.41 -12.10 2.66
CA CYS A 85 -12.45 -13.13 2.22
C CYS A 85 -10.98 -12.69 2.29
N THR A 86 -10.71 -11.46 2.72
CA THR A 86 -9.35 -10.92 2.80
C THR A 86 -9.11 -10.16 4.10
N VAL A 87 -7.84 -10.04 4.49
CA VAL A 87 -7.42 -9.03 5.47
C VAL A 87 -7.44 -7.67 4.78
N ARG A 88 -8.07 -6.67 5.38
CA ARG A 88 -8.16 -5.32 4.81
C ARG A 88 -7.28 -4.35 5.61
N GLY A 89 -6.84 -3.30 4.95
CA GLY A 89 -6.08 -2.22 5.58
C GLY A 89 -5.40 -1.32 4.58
N VAL A 90 -4.35 -0.68 5.03
CA VAL A 90 -3.55 0.23 4.21
C VAL A 90 -2.36 -0.51 3.62
N THR A 91 -2.17 -0.39 2.30
CA THR A 91 -1.00 -0.92 1.60
C THR A 91 -0.04 0.20 1.25
N ILE A 92 1.24 0.03 1.57
CA ILE A 92 2.31 0.92 1.10
C ILE A 92 2.78 0.47 -0.27
N SER A 93 2.81 1.39 -1.22
CA SER A 93 3.48 1.24 -2.50
C SER A 93 4.77 2.05 -2.50
N ALA A 94 5.90 1.39 -2.67
CA ALA A 94 7.21 2.01 -2.73
C ALA A 94 7.83 1.89 -4.12
N GLN A 95 8.48 2.94 -4.57
CA GLN A 95 9.07 3.05 -5.90
C GLN A 95 10.37 2.25 -6.10
N GLY A 96 10.78 1.43 -5.15
CA GLY A 96 11.99 0.62 -5.25
C GLY A 96 12.10 -0.46 -4.21
N PHE A 97 12.75 -1.56 -4.58
CA PHE A 97 12.83 -2.76 -3.76
C PHE A 97 13.78 -2.64 -2.55
N TYR A 98 14.85 -1.83 -2.66
CA TYR A 98 15.89 -1.74 -1.63
C TYR A 98 15.61 -0.65 -0.59
N GLY A 99 16.24 0.51 -0.73
CA GLY A 99 16.10 1.63 0.22
C GLY A 99 14.66 2.06 0.48
N PRO A 100 13.80 2.25 -0.55
CA PRO A 100 12.40 2.59 -0.36
C PRO A 100 11.58 1.56 0.42
N GLN A 101 12.05 0.31 0.46
CA GLN A 101 11.46 -0.76 1.28
C GLN A 101 12.29 -1.07 2.55
N GLY A 102 13.15 -0.18 2.98
CA GLY A 102 13.90 -0.33 4.24
C GLY A 102 15.03 -1.35 4.20
N ARG A 103 15.49 -1.76 3.01
CA ARG A 103 16.63 -2.69 2.89
C ARG A 103 17.94 -1.93 2.79
N ILE A 104 18.86 -2.26 3.66
CA ILE A 104 20.23 -1.73 3.67
C ILE A 104 21.14 -2.73 2.96
N VAL A 105 21.83 -2.29 1.91
CA VAL A 105 22.85 -3.10 1.22
C VAL A 105 24.24 -2.47 1.45
N ARG A 106 24.44 -1.23 1.01
CA ARG A 106 25.73 -0.51 1.16
C ARG A 106 25.54 0.89 1.75
N LEU A 107 24.44 1.57 1.41
CA LEU A 107 24.16 2.92 1.86
C LEU A 107 23.23 2.89 3.07
N PRO A 108 23.48 3.69 4.10
CA PRO A 108 22.51 3.85 5.20
C PRO A 108 21.23 4.51 4.69
N LEU A 109 20.12 4.20 5.36
CA LEU A 109 18.84 4.81 5.05
C LEU A 109 18.75 6.21 5.65
N ALA A 110 18.11 7.12 4.92
CA ALA A 110 17.76 8.45 5.45
C ALA A 110 16.70 8.39 6.56
N MET A 111 15.91 7.30 6.60
CA MET A 111 14.91 7.01 7.63
C MET A 111 15.16 5.58 8.15
N PRO A 112 16.12 5.38 9.07
CA PRO A 112 16.53 4.03 9.49
C PRO A 112 15.45 3.27 10.26
N ASP A 113 14.53 3.97 10.94
CA ASP A 113 13.38 3.47 11.69
C ASP A 113 12.06 3.49 10.90
N MET A 114 12.14 3.64 9.58
CA MET A 114 10.98 3.77 8.70
C MET A 114 9.99 2.62 8.86
N LEU A 115 10.46 1.39 8.91
CA LEU A 115 9.58 0.20 8.98
C LEU A 115 8.81 0.14 10.31
N GLU A 116 9.45 0.48 11.42
CA GLU A 116 8.82 0.55 12.74
C GLU A 116 7.75 1.64 12.78
N ARG A 117 8.03 2.80 12.17
CA ARG A 117 7.06 3.89 12.06
C ARG A 117 5.90 3.52 11.16
N PHE A 118 6.12 2.80 10.07
CA PHE A 118 5.05 2.32 9.20
C PHE A 118 4.17 1.30 9.93
N GLU A 119 4.77 0.31 10.59
CA GLU A 119 4.05 -0.70 11.36
C GLU A 119 3.18 -0.08 12.46
N SER A 120 3.74 0.90 13.19
CA SER A 120 3.07 1.55 14.32
C SER A 120 2.04 2.61 13.91
N PHE A 121 1.96 2.99 12.62
CA PHE A 121 0.99 3.98 12.15
C PHE A 121 -0.45 3.51 12.36
N ARG A 122 -1.28 4.45 12.86
CA ARG A 122 -2.70 4.24 13.12
C ARG A 122 -3.50 5.47 12.69
N PHE A 123 -4.59 5.25 11.98
CA PHE A 123 -5.55 6.30 11.66
C PHE A 123 -6.97 5.72 11.81
N GLY A 124 -7.64 6.04 12.91
CA GLY A 124 -8.85 5.31 13.30
C GLY A 124 -8.57 3.80 13.42
N ASP A 125 -9.36 3.01 12.74
CA ASP A 125 -9.18 1.54 12.69
C ASP A 125 -8.16 1.08 11.65
N TYR A 126 -7.70 1.98 10.79
CA TYR A 126 -6.74 1.63 9.74
C TYR A 126 -5.33 1.40 10.28
N ARG A 127 -4.68 0.38 9.72
CA ARG A 127 -3.29 -0.05 9.98
C ARG A 127 -2.59 -0.27 8.65
N ILE A 128 -1.28 -0.08 8.62
CA ILE A 128 -0.48 -0.55 7.49
C ILE A 128 -0.41 -2.08 7.57
N THR A 129 -1.06 -2.76 6.63
CA THR A 129 -1.17 -4.23 6.62
C THR A 129 -0.27 -4.89 5.59
N ASN A 130 0.06 -4.17 4.52
CA ASN A 130 0.78 -4.71 3.37
C ASN A 130 1.80 -3.72 2.82
N PHE A 131 2.83 -4.25 2.15
CA PHE A 131 3.87 -3.48 1.50
C PHE A 131 4.19 -4.11 0.13
N GLU A 132 4.02 -3.33 -0.94
CA GLU A 132 4.26 -3.73 -2.32
C GLU A 132 4.71 -2.50 -3.15
N MET A 133 4.49 -2.46 -4.47
CA MET A 133 5.13 -1.46 -5.32
C MET A 133 4.20 -0.74 -6.31
N GLU A 134 2.92 -1.13 -6.48
CA GLU A 134 2.09 -0.68 -7.60
C GLU A 134 0.66 -0.24 -7.22
N SER A 135 0.11 -0.69 -6.10
CA SER A 135 -1.33 -0.51 -5.78
C SER A 135 -1.77 0.95 -5.73
N SER A 136 -0.92 1.84 -5.24
CA SER A 136 -1.24 3.27 -5.15
C SER A 136 -1.38 3.91 -6.52
N ALA A 137 -0.52 3.56 -7.47
CA ALA A 137 -0.56 4.07 -8.83
C ALA A 137 -1.83 3.60 -9.56
N VAL A 138 -2.12 2.29 -9.49
CA VAL A 138 -3.31 1.70 -10.12
C VAL A 138 -4.58 2.32 -9.53
N THR A 139 -4.69 2.35 -8.20
CA THR A 139 -5.89 2.88 -7.52
C THR A 139 -6.03 4.38 -7.71
N GLY A 140 -4.94 5.13 -7.54
CA GLY A 140 -4.96 6.59 -7.62
C GLY A 140 -5.28 7.13 -9.00
N LEU A 141 -4.61 6.64 -10.03
CA LEU A 141 -4.89 7.07 -11.42
C LEU A 141 -6.28 6.64 -11.86
N SER A 142 -6.73 5.43 -11.47
CA SER A 142 -8.07 4.97 -11.78
C SER A 142 -9.13 5.87 -11.15
N ALA A 143 -9.01 6.18 -9.86
CA ALA A 143 -9.94 7.07 -9.16
C ALA A 143 -9.97 8.46 -9.82
N HIS A 144 -8.79 8.99 -10.18
CA HIS A 144 -8.66 10.30 -10.83
C HIS A 144 -9.34 10.34 -12.22
N LEU A 145 -9.35 9.22 -12.93
CA LEU A 145 -10.02 9.04 -14.21
C LEU A 145 -11.49 8.61 -14.12
N GLY A 146 -12.04 8.48 -12.91
CA GLY A 146 -13.45 8.07 -12.70
C GLY A 146 -13.68 6.56 -12.84
N HIS A 147 -12.66 5.75 -12.67
CA HIS A 147 -12.72 4.29 -12.68
C HIS A 147 -12.71 3.70 -11.26
N GLN A 148 -12.98 2.40 -11.15
CA GLN A 148 -12.91 1.64 -9.90
C GLN A 148 -11.66 0.76 -9.94
N ALA A 149 -10.80 0.84 -8.94
CA ALA A 149 -9.65 -0.06 -8.86
C ALA A 149 -9.35 -0.48 -7.42
N GLY A 150 -8.66 -1.59 -7.27
CA GLY A 150 -8.16 -2.10 -6.00
C GLY A 150 -7.15 -3.22 -6.25
N THR A 151 -6.43 -3.63 -5.22
CA THR A 151 -5.38 -4.65 -5.33
C THR A 151 -5.53 -5.68 -4.22
N VAL A 152 -5.39 -6.95 -4.58
CA VAL A 152 -5.23 -8.09 -3.65
C VAL A 152 -3.80 -8.60 -3.77
N CYS A 153 -3.12 -8.75 -2.64
CA CYS A 153 -1.79 -9.35 -2.56
C CYS A 153 -1.82 -10.63 -1.72
N CYS A 154 -1.14 -11.66 -2.19
CA CYS A 154 -0.74 -12.77 -1.33
C CYS A 154 0.48 -12.35 -0.51
N ALA A 155 0.42 -12.48 0.81
CA ALA A 155 1.52 -12.17 1.72
C ALA A 155 2.59 -13.27 1.63
N ILE A 156 3.67 -13.04 0.89
CA ILE A 156 4.75 -14.03 0.70
C ILE A 156 5.88 -13.90 1.73
N ALA A 157 5.90 -12.84 2.49
CA ALA A 157 6.88 -12.62 3.55
C ALA A 157 6.31 -11.70 4.65
N SER A 158 6.88 -11.78 5.84
CA SER A 158 6.57 -10.91 6.95
C SER A 158 7.75 -10.01 7.27
N ARG A 159 7.52 -8.71 7.29
CA ARG A 159 8.53 -7.74 7.75
C ARG A 159 8.75 -7.82 9.25
N TYR A 160 7.71 -8.13 10.01
CA TYR A 160 7.77 -8.26 11.45
C TYR A 160 8.52 -9.53 11.89
N LEU A 161 8.15 -10.68 11.33
CA LEU A 161 8.74 -11.97 11.71
C LEU A 161 10.05 -12.29 10.96
N GLN A 162 10.45 -11.46 10.01
CA GLN A 162 11.62 -11.67 9.14
C GLN A 162 11.64 -13.05 8.47
N ASN A 163 10.47 -13.60 8.19
CA ASN A 163 10.29 -14.89 7.52
C ASN A 163 9.65 -14.69 6.13
N SER A 164 9.79 -15.69 5.29
CA SER A 164 9.25 -15.68 3.93
C SER A 164 8.85 -17.08 3.49
N ASN A 165 7.88 -17.17 2.59
CA ASN A 165 7.54 -18.39 1.86
C ASN A 165 8.25 -18.35 0.49
N PRO A 166 9.33 -19.12 0.28
CA PRO A 166 10.01 -19.15 -1.02
C PRO A 166 9.19 -19.85 -2.10
N ASP A 167 8.25 -20.73 -1.71
CA ASP A 167 7.36 -21.45 -2.62
C ASP A 167 5.92 -20.95 -2.54
N TYR A 168 5.73 -19.66 -2.82
CA TYR A 168 4.42 -19.00 -2.79
C TYR A 168 3.54 -19.27 -4.03
N LYS A 169 4.11 -19.81 -5.11
CA LYS A 169 3.40 -19.99 -6.39
C LYS A 169 2.13 -20.82 -6.30
N PRO A 170 2.05 -21.92 -5.52
CA PRO A 170 0.80 -22.67 -5.36
C PRO A 170 -0.32 -21.84 -4.71
N MET A 171 0.01 -20.90 -3.83
CA MET A 171 -0.98 -20.04 -3.16
C MET A 171 -1.58 -19.00 -4.10
N VAL A 172 -0.77 -18.43 -4.96
CA VAL A 172 -1.22 -17.40 -5.94
C VAL A 172 -2.13 -18.03 -7.03
N ARG A 173 -2.10 -19.36 -7.20
CA ARG A 173 -2.93 -20.08 -8.18
C ARG A 173 -4.28 -20.54 -7.63
N LYS A 174 -4.55 -20.39 -6.35
CA LYS A 174 -5.85 -20.68 -5.71
C LYS A 174 -6.80 -19.49 -5.86
#